data_15b154b782f13970000ec2620c18e19f
#
_entry.id   15b154b782f13970000ec2620c18e19f
#
_cell.length_a   1.000
_cell.length_b   1.000
_cell.length_c   1.000
_cell.angle_alpha   90.00
_cell.angle_beta   90.00
_cell.angle_gamma   90.00
#
_symmetry.space_group_name_H-M   'P 1'
#
loop_
_entity.id
_entity.type
_entity.pdbx_description
1 polymer ?
#
loop_
_entity_poly.entity_id
_entity_poly.type
_entity_poly.pdbx_seq_one_letter_code
_entity_poly.pdbx_strand_id
1 'polypeptide(L)'
;LAKGGVASDKIKDVGCYLSTGIPNVDRAISGKYRGGGFKSSRIVEIAGPASVGKTLIAQHVIKEAQAAGGAGAFHDHERTFEEYLFEQFGGSIEPGIWTYKRPRSLEESFDKAIDWMRLIRGADVIPFEAPLVCVFDSAAAMVPAAMLERDMSQGRNMRDKLSQATAFSQELPSFNTFIEENNILAIFLNQIRKDPTVTHGDPRKTPGGDAMLFYDAVKIYLGRSLDKDNKEDKKEVTGQTVRLETVKNKTYRPFQKTEFKFKFNEDGTGYIDVVDTMLDHLRDIGKIETSGAYLVWEGKKLYQSVLLPQIANEPGIIDRLIDMAEA
;
A
#
# COMPACT_ATOMS: atom_id res chain seq x y z
N LEU A 1 37.85 38.10 3.69
CA LEU A 1 36.60 37.67 3.06
C LEU A 1 36.13 36.37 3.71
N ALA A 2 35.27 36.46 4.77
CA ALA A 2 34.62 35.33 5.39
C ALA A 2 33.68 34.72 4.36
N LYS A 3 33.90 33.44 4.00
CA LYS A 3 32.92 32.65 3.21
C LYS A 3 31.71 32.39 4.10
N GLY A 4 30.71 33.23 4.01
CA GLY A 4 29.37 32.93 4.55
C GLY A 4 28.81 31.73 3.78
N GLY A 5 29.01 30.54 4.30
CA GLY A 5 28.31 29.36 3.81
C GLY A 5 26.85 29.52 4.16
N VAL A 6 25.97 29.56 3.15
CA VAL A 6 24.54 29.44 3.34
C VAL A 6 24.31 28.05 3.94
N ALA A 7 23.80 28.01 5.18
CA ALA A 7 23.43 26.73 5.80
C ALA A 7 22.34 26.12 4.91
N SER A 8 22.55 24.90 4.44
CA SER A 8 21.49 24.16 3.74
C SER A 8 20.38 23.88 4.76
N ASP A 9 19.14 24.06 4.33
CA ASP A 9 17.98 23.62 5.11
C ASP A 9 18.16 22.14 5.45
N LYS A 10 18.26 21.84 6.74
CA LYS A 10 18.31 20.45 7.19
C LYS A 10 16.95 19.85 6.94
N ILE A 11 16.86 18.92 6.00
CA ILE A 11 15.72 18.03 5.91
C ILE A 11 15.58 17.39 7.28
N LYS A 12 14.48 17.63 7.98
CA LYS A 12 14.12 16.84 9.16
C LYS A 12 13.76 15.43 8.66
N ASP A 13 14.78 14.65 8.33
CA ASP A 13 14.60 13.26 7.90
C ASP A 13 14.31 12.41 9.14
N VAL A 14 13.10 12.49 9.63
CA VAL A 14 12.56 11.57 10.66
C VAL A 14 12.15 10.24 10.01
N GLY A 15 12.70 9.93 8.83
CA GLY A 15 12.32 8.87 7.93
C GLY A 15 12.22 7.50 8.55
N CYS A 16 11.10 7.22 9.21
CA CYS A 16 10.71 5.85 9.51
C CYS A 16 10.15 5.17 8.24
N TYR A 17 10.31 3.87 8.19
CA TYR A 17 9.65 3.02 7.21
C TYR A 17 8.46 2.34 7.87
N LEU A 18 7.36 2.26 7.15
CA LEU A 18 6.14 1.57 7.56
C LEU A 18 6.01 0.28 6.75
N SER A 19 6.03 -0.84 7.46
CA SER A 19 5.89 -2.15 6.86
C SER A 19 4.51 -2.34 6.22
N THR A 20 4.48 -3.12 5.17
CA THR A 20 3.23 -3.64 4.58
C THR A 20 2.73 -4.90 5.31
N GLY A 21 3.48 -5.38 6.30
CA GLY A 21 3.26 -6.68 6.94
C GLY A 21 3.76 -7.88 6.11
N ILE A 22 4.41 -7.62 4.97
CA ILE A 22 4.85 -8.64 4.02
C ILE A 22 6.34 -8.40 3.70
N PRO A 23 7.26 -9.17 4.28
CA PRO A 23 8.70 -8.86 4.24
C PRO A 23 9.30 -8.75 2.83
N ASN A 24 8.94 -9.60 1.91
CA ASN A 24 9.42 -9.54 0.53
C ASN A 24 8.85 -8.33 -0.25
N VAL A 25 7.64 -7.87 0.10
CA VAL A 25 7.06 -6.62 -0.42
C VAL A 25 7.82 -5.42 0.14
N ASP A 26 8.08 -5.39 1.43
CA ASP A 26 8.88 -4.34 2.08
C ASP A 26 10.27 -4.25 1.46
N ARG A 27 10.89 -5.41 1.18
CA ARG A 27 12.17 -5.51 0.47
C ARG A 27 12.09 -4.94 -0.95
N ALA A 28 11.01 -5.21 -1.68
CA ALA A 28 10.82 -4.68 -3.04
C ALA A 28 10.63 -3.15 -3.04
N ILE A 29 10.04 -2.58 -1.99
CA ILE A 29 9.80 -1.15 -1.87
C ILE A 29 11.06 -0.41 -1.37
N SER A 30 11.73 -0.91 -0.34
CA SER A 30 12.78 -0.18 0.40
C SER A 30 14.17 -0.80 0.34
N GLY A 31 14.29 -2.00 -0.18
CA GLY A 31 15.54 -2.77 -0.15
C GLY A 31 15.77 -3.54 1.15
N LYS A 32 14.84 -3.50 2.12
CA LYS A 32 14.99 -4.09 3.45
C LYS A 32 13.81 -5.02 3.75
N TYR A 33 14.10 -6.20 4.29
CA TYR A 33 13.08 -7.12 4.80
C TYR A 33 12.57 -6.66 6.18
N ARG A 34 13.48 -6.29 7.09
CA ARG A 34 13.16 -5.77 8.42
C ARG A 34 13.31 -4.25 8.44
N GLY A 35 12.34 -3.58 9.06
CA GLY A 35 12.30 -2.11 9.12
C GLY A 35 12.23 -1.50 7.71
N GLY A 36 11.66 -2.22 6.77
CA GLY A 36 11.41 -1.81 5.40
C GLY A 36 9.97 -1.33 5.18
N GLY A 37 9.56 -1.24 3.91
CA GLY A 37 8.23 -0.79 3.50
C GLY A 37 8.22 0.65 2.98
N PHE A 38 7.12 1.36 3.19
CA PHE A 38 6.95 2.73 2.70
C PHE A 38 7.65 3.74 3.61
N LYS A 39 8.45 4.62 3.03
CA LYS A 39 9.05 5.72 3.78
C LYS A 39 7.98 6.74 4.15
N SER A 40 7.94 7.18 5.41
CA SER A 40 7.08 8.28 5.85
C SER A 40 7.43 9.59 5.14
N SER A 41 6.60 10.61 5.29
CA SER A 41 6.76 11.92 4.63
C SER A 41 6.74 11.82 3.09
N ARG A 42 5.94 10.91 2.54
CA ARG A 42 5.85 10.69 1.08
C ARG A 42 4.42 10.42 0.63
N ILE A 43 4.17 10.73 -0.64
CA ILE A 43 2.98 10.26 -1.36
C ILE A 43 3.31 8.95 -2.05
N VAL A 44 2.40 7.98 -1.93
CA VAL A 44 2.49 6.67 -2.55
C VAL A 44 1.20 6.37 -3.30
N GLU A 45 1.31 5.80 -4.49
CA GLU A 45 0.17 5.29 -5.24
C GLU A 45 0.23 3.77 -5.34
N ILE A 46 -0.86 3.10 -4.92
CA ILE A 46 -1.06 1.66 -5.10
C ILE A 46 -2.20 1.46 -6.09
N ALA A 47 -1.89 1.01 -7.29
CA ALA A 47 -2.84 0.85 -8.37
C ALA A 47 -2.99 -0.61 -8.80
N GLY A 48 -4.21 -0.99 -9.15
CA GLY A 48 -4.51 -2.36 -9.58
C GLY A 48 -5.98 -2.56 -9.90
N PRO A 49 -6.35 -3.73 -10.43
CA PRO A 49 -7.76 -4.08 -10.67
C PRO A 49 -8.56 -4.15 -9.36
N ALA A 50 -9.87 -4.21 -9.48
CA ALA A 50 -10.74 -4.41 -8.31
C ALA A 50 -10.41 -5.73 -7.58
N SER A 51 -10.57 -5.73 -6.26
CA SER A 51 -10.38 -6.92 -5.39
C SER A 51 -8.99 -7.57 -5.48
N VAL A 52 -7.94 -6.79 -5.79
CA VAL A 52 -6.55 -7.28 -5.84
C VAL A 52 -5.81 -7.14 -4.50
N GLY A 53 -6.45 -6.54 -3.47
CA GLY A 53 -5.84 -6.35 -2.14
C GLY A 53 -5.22 -4.98 -1.90
N LYS A 54 -5.53 -3.95 -2.71
CA LYS A 54 -5.05 -2.57 -2.48
C LYS A 54 -5.37 -2.07 -1.08
N THR A 55 -6.66 -2.12 -0.73
CA THR A 55 -7.18 -1.67 0.58
C THR A 55 -6.55 -2.47 1.73
N LEU A 56 -6.34 -3.78 1.54
CA LEU A 56 -5.70 -4.63 2.53
C LEU A 56 -4.26 -4.18 2.85
N ILE A 57 -3.44 -3.90 1.82
CA ILE A 57 -2.07 -3.39 2.03
C ILE A 57 -2.12 -2.06 2.80
N ALA A 58 -3.02 -1.15 2.42
CA ALA A 58 -3.16 0.13 3.11
C ALA A 58 -3.58 -0.03 4.58
N GLN A 59 -4.49 -0.97 4.88
CA GLN A 59 -4.90 -1.31 6.25
C GLN A 59 -3.73 -1.86 7.07
N HIS A 60 -2.92 -2.74 6.51
CA HIS A 60 -1.72 -3.24 7.19
C HIS A 60 -0.73 -2.11 7.51
N VAL A 61 -0.53 -1.17 6.59
CA VAL A 61 0.34 0.00 6.83
C VAL A 61 -0.21 0.89 7.95
N ILE A 62 -1.53 1.10 8.03
CA ILE A 62 -2.15 1.83 9.16
C ILE A 62 -1.91 1.08 10.48
N LYS A 63 -2.14 -0.24 10.50
CA LYS A 63 -1.88 -1.07 11.68
C LYS A 63 -0.42 -0.93 12.15
N GLU A 64 0.54 -0.97 11.24
CA GLU A 64 1.95 -0.79 11.58
C GLU A 64 2.25 0.62 12.11
N ALA A 65 1.58 1.65 11.58
CA ALA A 65 1.68 3.00 12.12
C ALA A 65 1.14 3.08 13.56
N GLN A 66 -0.02 2.46 13.83
CA GLN A 66 -0.60 2.37 15.17
C GLN A 66 0.32 1.62 16.13
N ALA A 67 0.92 0.50 15.70
CA ALA A 67 1.89 -0.26 16.49
C ALA A 67 3.16 0.56 16.81
N ALA A 68 3.53 1.49 15.94
CA ALA A 68 4.62 2.44 16.17
C ALA A 68 4.21 3.68 17.00
N GLY A 69 3.05 3.66 17.64
CA GLY A 69 2.52 4.75 18.46
C GLY A 69 1.93 5.91 17.65
N GLY A 70 1.72 5.72 16.36
CA GLY A 70 1.12 6.69 15.45
C GLY A 70 -0.39 6.48 15.27
N ALA A 71 -0.94 7.05 14.20
CA ALA A 71 -2.37 6.97 13.90
C ALA A 71 -2.64 6.86 12.40
N GLY A 72 -3.88 6.43 12.07
CA GLY A 72 -4.35 6.30 10.71
C GLY A 72 -5.65 7.07 10.44
N ALA A 73 -5.76 7.65 9.25
CA ALA A 73 -6.99 8.17 8.70
C ALA A 73 -7.33 7.46 7.40
N PHE A 74 -8.60 7.11 7.23
CA PHE A 74 -9.10 6.46 6.03
C PHE A 74 -10.22 7.30 5.40
N HIS A 75 -9.97 7.81 4.19
CA HIS A 75 -10.90 8.61 3.41
C HIS A 75 -11.55 7.75 2.33
N ASP A 76 -12.76 7.28 2.61
CA ASP A 76 -13.50 6.35 1.76
C ASP A 76 -14.39 7.09 0.75
N HIS A 77 -13.94 7.18 -0.48
CA HIS A 77 -14.70 7.69 -1.62
C HIS A 77 -15.51 6.63 -2.35
N GLU A 78 -15.16 5.34 -2.17
CA GLU A 78 -15.89 4.21 -2.77
C GLU A 78 -17.08 3.76 -1.92
N ARG A 79 -17.13 4.16 -0.64
CA ARG A 79 -18.20 3.81 0.30
C ARG A 79 -18.30 2.31 0.59
N THR A 80 -17.16 1.62 0.60
CA THR A 80 -17.09 0.15 0.71
C THR A 80 -16.27 -0.37 1.88
N PHE A 81 -15.74 0.53 2.72
CA PHE A 81 -14.92 0.16 3.87
C PHE A 81 -15.76 -0.42 5.00
N GLU A 82 -15.30 -1.55 5.54
CA GLU A 82 -15.91 -2.25 6.68
C GLU A 82 -14.92 -2.29 7.84
N GLU A 83 -15.25 -1.63 8.96
CA GLU A 83 -14.37 -1.51 10.13
C GLU A 83 -14.03 -2.86 10.75
N TYR A 84 -15.00 -3.81 10.79
CA TYR A 84 -14.77 -5.14 11.37
C TYR A 84 -13.66 -5.92 10.62
N LEU A 85 -13.52 -5.73 9.30
CA LEU A 85 -12.43 -6.35 8.54
C LEU A 85 -11.08 -5.76 8.94
N PHE A 86 -11.01 -4.45 9.19
CA PHE A 86 -9.79 -3.81 9.63
C PHE A 86 -9.35 -4.32 11.03
N GLU A 87 -10.31 -4.50 11.95
CA GLU A 87 -10.04 -5.08 13.27
C GLU A 87 -9.57 -6.54 13.19
N GLN A 88 -10.14 -7.33 12.27
CA GLN A 88 -9.69 -8.72 12.03
C GLN A 88 -8.23 -8.79 11.57
N PHE A 89 -7.75 -7.80 10.84
CA PHE A 89 -6.33 -7.71 10.46
C PHE A 89 -5.44 -7.15 11.58
N GLY A 90 -5.99 -6.88 12.76
CA GLY A 90 -5.28 -6.38 13.94
C GLY A 90 -5.11 -4.87 13.96
N GLY A 91 -5.87 -4.13 13.15
CA GLY A 91 -5.99 -2.67 13.24
C GLY A 91 -6.86 -2.27 14.43
N SER A 92 -6.70 -1.07 14.93
CA SER A 92 -7.54 -0.49 15.98
C SER A 92 -8.40 0.65 15.43
N ILE A 93 -9.68 0.66 15.82
CA ILE A 93 -10.63 1.73 15.51
C ILE A 93 -10.83 2.68 16.70
N GLU A 94 -9.97 2.63 17.70
CA GLU A 94 -10.07 3.48 18.89
C GLU A 94 -9.94 4.97 18.53
N PRO A 95 -10.78 5.83 19.16
CA PRO A 95 -10.67 7.27 19.01
C PRO A 95 -9.26 7.78 19.37
N GLY A 96 -8.73 8.70 18.57
CA GLY A 96 -7.40 9.27 18.74
C GLY A 96 -6.31 8.62 17.90
N ILE A 97 -6.40 7.32 17.61
CA ILE A 97 -5.46 6.63 16.71
C ILE A 97 -6.09 6.16 15.39
N TRP A 98 -7.41 6.32 15.27
CA TRP A 98 -8.16 6.00 14.06
C TRP A 98 -9.13 7.13 13.70
N THR A 99 -9.24 7.39 12.40
CA THR A 99 -10.24 8.31 11.85
C THR A 99 -10.76 7.79 10.52
N TYR A 100 -12.08 7.64 10.42
CA TYR A 100 -12.78 7.29 9.20
C TYR A 100 -13.60 8.46 8.69
N LYS A 101 -13.49 8.79 7.42
CA LYS A 101 -14.20 9.89 6.75
C LYS A 101 -14.78 9.45 5.42
N ARG A 102 -15.93 10.00 5.07
CA ARG A 102 -16.60 9.89 3.77
C ARG A 102 -16.69 11.26 3.10
N PRO A 103 -15.60 11.80 2.57
CA PRO A 103 -15.64 13.11 1.91
C PRO A 103 -16.57 13.08 0.69
N ARG A 104 -17.15 14.22 0.37
CA ARG A 104 -18.04 14.36 -0.79
C ARG A 104 -17.26 14.76 -2.03
N SER A 105 -16.21 15.58 -1.87
CA SER A 105 -15.36 16.04 -2.96
C SER A 105 -13.87 15.73 -2.73
N LEU A 106 -13.09 15.93 -3.76
CA LEU A 106 -11.64 15.83 -3.74
C LEU A 106 -11.06 16.89 -2.78
N GLU A 107 -11.48 18.15 -2.88
CA GLU A 107 -11.03 19.27 -2.08
C GLU A 107 -11.38 19.03 -0.61
N GLU A 108 -12.62 18.66 -0.31
CA GLU A 108 -13.06 18.32 1.05
C GLU A 108 -12.20 17.19 1.65
N SER A 109 -11.73 16.25 0.84
CA SER A 109 -10.88 15.16 1.31
C SER A 109 -9.52 15.67 1.75
N PHE A 110 -8.89 16.56 1.00
CA PHE A 110 -7.62 17.18 1.39
C PHE A 110 -7.76 18.06 2.61
N ASP A 111 -8.80 18.90 2.66
CA ASP A 111 -9.08 19.77 3.82
C ASP A 111 -9.23 18.94 5.09
N LYS A 112 -10.08 17.92 5.08
CA LYS A 112 -10.30 17.03 6.24
C LYS A 112 -9.04 16.27 6.64
N ALA A 113 -8.20 15.87 5.68
CA ALA A 113 -6.93 15.23 5.97
C ALA A 113 -5.98 16.20 6.68
N ILE A 114 -5.82 17.41 6.17
CA ILE A 114 -4.97 18.45 6.76
C ILE A 114 -5.48 18.83 8.16
N ASP A 115 -6.78 19.02 8.35
CA ASP A 115 -7.35 19.36 9.65
C ASP A 115 -7.15 18.26 10.68
N TRP A 116 -7.34 16.99 10.32
CA TRP A 116 -7.03 15.84 11.17
C TRP A 116 -5.57 15.82 11.57
N MET A 117 -4.67 15.99 10.61
CA MET A 117 -3.22 15.98 10.83
C MET A 117 -2.78 17.14 11.75
N ARG A 118 -3.33 18.34 11.55
CA ARG A 118 -3.07 19.51 12.41
C ARG A 118 -3.57 19.27 13.82
N LEU A 119 -4.75 18.69 13.97
CA LEU A 119 -5.32 18.35 15.28
C LEU A 119 -4.40 17.39 16.04
N ILE A 120 -3.97 16.30 15.40
CA ILE A 120 -3.12 15.28 16.03
C ILE A 120 -1.74 15.84 16.40
N ARG A 121 -1.10 16.61 15.50
CA ARG A 121 0.22 17.21 15.77
C ARG A 121 0.17 18.39 16.73
N GLY A 122 -0.89 19.20 16.67
CA GLY A 122 -1.07 20.36 17.54
C GLY A 122 -1.46 20.02 18.98
N ALA A 123 -2.08 18.85 19.20
CA ALA A 123 -2.48 18.41 20.54
C ALA A 123 -1.33 17.73 21.33
N ASP A 124 -0.16 17.54 20.73
CA ASP A 124 1.00 16.82 21.31
C ASP A 124 0.65 15.41 21.87
N VAL A 125 -0.46 14.82 21.39
CA VAL A 125 -0.94 13.51 21.86
C VAL A 125 -0.09 12.39 21.23
N ILE A 126 0.31 12.58 19.99
CA ILE A 126 1.16 11.63 19.26
C ILE A 126 2.50 12.28 18.99
N PRO A 127 3.62 11.69 19.45
CA PRO A 127 4.97 12.22 19.22
C PRO A 127 5.24 12.46 17.73
N PHE A 128 6.03 13.47 17.42
CA PHE A 128 6.34 13.81 16.02
C PHE A 128 7.03 12.66 15.27
N GLU A 129 7.83 11.87 15.98
CA GLU A 129 8.55 10.70 15.45
C GLU A 129 7.61 9.55 15.09
N ALA A 130 6.47 9.45 15.76
CA ALA A 130 5.46 8.44 15.44
C ALA A 130 4.74 8.79 14.14
N PRO A 131 4.65 7.85 13.18
CA PRO A 131 4.13 8.14 11.85
C PRO A 131 2.62 8.30 11.84
N LEU A 132 2.14 9.22 11.00
CA LEU A 132 0.73 9.27 10.63
C LEU A 132 0.55 8.70 9.22
N VAL A 133 -0.54 7.97 9.01
CA VAL A 133 -0.91 7.43 7.70
C VAL A 133 -2.27 7.96 7.30
N CYS A 134 -2.37 8.51 6.09
CA CYS A 134 -3.64 8.93 5.50
C CYS A 134 -3.88 8.16 4.20
N VAL A 135 -4.99 7.44 4.13
CA VAL A 135 -5.37 6.63 2.96
C VAL A 135 -6.54 7.28 2.24
N PHE A 136 -6.47 7.34 0.92
CA PHE A 136 -7.53 7.83 0.03
C PHE A 136 -8.00 6.67 -0.86
N ASP A 137 -9.19 6.13 -0.60
CA ASP A 137 -9.76 5.00 -1.34
C ASP A 137 -11.02 5.41 -2.10
N SER A 138 -10.94 5.61 -3.37
CA SER A 138 -9.79 5.62 -4.26
C SER A 138 -9.66 6.96 -4.99
N ALA A 139 -8.44 7.31 -5.43
CA ALA A 139 -8.21 8.50 -6.25
C ALA A 139 -9.12 8.55 -7.49
N ALA A 140 -9.46 7.39 -8.06
CA ALA A 140 -10.39 7.26 -9.19
C ALA A 140 -11.80 7.73 -8.85
N ALA A 141 -12.22 7.64 -7.58
CA ALA A 141 -13.55 8.00 -7.08
C ALA A 141 -13.62 9.43 -6.51
N MET A 142 -12.48 10.11 -6.35
CA MET A 142 -12.44 11.49 -5.86
C MET A 142 -13.01 12.44 -6.92
N VAL A 143 -14.15 13.04 -6.65
CA VAL A 143 -14.87 13.96 -7.54
C VAL A 143 -14.59 15.39 -7.14
N PRO A 144 -14.12 16.28 -8.04
CA PRO A 144 -13.98 17.70 -7.75
C PRO A 144 -15.30 18.35 -7.34
N ALA A 145 -15.26 19.30 -6.40
CA ALA A 145 -16.46 20.00 -5.88
C ALA A 145 -17.29 20.62 -7.01
N ALA A 146 -16.64 21.26 -7.98
CA ALA A 146 -17.30 21.87 -9.13
C ALA A 146 -18.10 20.88 -10.00
N MET A 147 -17.80 19.58 -9.90
CA MET A 147 -18.56 18.54 -10.61
C MET A 147 -19.79 18.07 -9.83
N LEU A 148 -19.80 18.21 -8.50
CA LEU A 148 -20.92 17.81 -7.65
C LEU A 148 -22.11 18.78 -7.78
N GLU A 149 -21.85 20.02 -8.16
CA GLU A 149 -22.85 21.08 -8.32
C GLU A 149 -23.62 20.98 -9.65
N ARG A 150 -23.15 20.11 -10.55
CA ARG A 150 -23.80 19.94 -11.87
C ARG A 150 -25.01 19.02 -11.79
N ASP A 151 -26.00 19.35 -12.60
CA ASP A 151 -27.18 18.49 -12.80
C ASP A 151 -26.73 17.15 -13.43
N MET A 152 -27.18 16.05 -12.85
CA MET A 152 -26.89 14.68 -13.34
C MET A 152 -27.40 14.45 -14.76
N SER A 153 -28.36 15.27 -15.21
CA SER A 153 -28.92 15.23 -16.58
C SER A 153 -27.92 15.66 -17.67
N GLN A 154 -26.85 16.39 -17.31
CA GLN A 154 -25.91 16.97 -18.28
C GLN A 154 -24.85 15.98 -18.80
N GLY A 155 -24.86 14.73 -18.33
CA GLY A 155 -23.93 13.68 -18.78
C GLY A 155 -22.45 14.01 -18.51
N ARG A 156 -21.62 12.98 -18.40
CA ARG A 156 -20.15 13.13 -18.25
C ARG A 156 -19.49 13.40 -19.59
N ASN A 157 -18.62 14.41 -19.65
CA ASN A 157 -17.88 14.78 -20.86
C ASN A 157 -16.35 14.76 -20.62
N MET A 158 -15.57 15.04 -21.67
CA MET A 158 -14.11 15.08 -21.60
C MET A 158 -13.57 16.15 -20.62
N ARG A 159 -14.32 17.26 -20.40
CA ARG A 159 -13.97 18.31 -19.44
C ARG A 159 -13.96 17.80 -18.01
N ASP A 160 -14.71 16.76 -17.68
CA ASP A 160 -14.80 16.21 -16.34
C ASP A 160 -13.51 15.46 -15.95
N LYS A 161 -12.89 14.76 -16.91
CA LYS A 161 -11.57 14.14 -16.71
C LYS A 161 -10.46 15.17 -16.51
N LEU A 162 -10.52 16.28 -17.26
CA LEU A 162 -9.60 17.39 -17.12
C LEU A 162 -9.79 18.10 -15.77
N SER A 163 -11.03 18.22 -15.26
CA SER A 163 -11.27 18.88 -14.00
C SER A 163 -10.70 18.10 -12.81
N GLN A 164 -10.77 16.74 -12.80
CA GLN A 164 -10.12 15.93 -11.77
C GLN A 164 -8.60 16.09 -11.79
N ALA A 165 -7.97 16.01 -12.95
CA ALA A 165 -6.52 16.19 -13.09
C ALA A 165 -6.10 17.61 -12.67
N THR A 166 -6.91 18.62 -12.99
CA THR A 166 -6.68 20.02 -12.59
C THR A 166 -6.77 20.15 -11.06
N ALA A 167 -7.80 19.58 -10.43
CA ALA A 167 -7.95 19.62 -8.98
C ALA A 167 -6.77 18.96 -8.26
N PHE A 168 -6.33 17.78 -8.70
CA PHE A 168 -5.09 17.17 -8.17
C PHE A 168 -3.87 18.06 -8.36
N SER A 169 -3.74 18.73 -9.51
CA SER A 169 -2.62 19.63 -9.78
C SER A 169 -2.61 20.87 -8.89
N GLN A 170 -3.77 21.30 -8.41
CA GLN A 170 -3.91 22.42 -7.49
C GLN A 170 -3.63 22.03 -6.04
N GLU A 171 -4.11 20.87 -5.61
CA GLU A 171 -4.04 20.43 -4.21
C GLU A 171 -2.71 19.76 -3.83
N LEU A 172 -2.17 18.90 -4.70
CA LEU A 172 -0.99 18.08 -4.39
C LEU A 172 0.27 18.86 -4.03
N PRO A 173 0.58 20.05 -4.60
CA PRO A 173 1.79 20.80 -4.24
C PRO A 173 1.83 21.19 -2.76
N SER A 174 0.76 21.81 -2.26
CA SER A 174 0.64 22.22 -0.87
C SER A 174 0.53 21.03 0.08
N PHE A 175 -0.24 20.01 -0.31
CA PHE A 175 -0.38 18.78 0.44
C PHE A 175 0.95 18.03 0.60
N ASN A 176 1.76 17.94 -0.47
CA ASN A 176 3.07 17.29 -0.42
C ASN A 176 4.02 17.98 0.56
N THR A 177 4.05 19.31 0.55
CA THR A 177 4.85 20.09 1.52
C THR A 177 4.37 19.81 2.94
N PHE A 178 3.05 19.84 3.15
CA PHE A 178 2.47 19.62 4.46
C PHE A 178 2.76 18.21 5.04
N ILE A 179 2.66 17.14 4.23
CA ILE A 179 2.97 15.79 4.71
C ILE A 179 4.46 15.59 5.01
N GLU A 180 5.34 16.27 4.24
CA GLU A 180 6.79 16.21 4.47
C GLU A 180 7.16 16.84 5.81
N GLU A 181 6.60 18.02 6.12
CA GLU A 181 6.85 18.75 7.35
C GLU A 181 6.31 18.06 8.60
N ASN A 182 5.29 17.17 8.47
CA ASN A 182 4.55 16.59 9.59
C ASN A 182 4.75 15.07 9.77
N ASN A 183 5.73 14.45 9.13
CA ASN A 183 6.00 13.01 9.19
C ASN A 183 4.78 12.14 8.87
N ILE A 184 4.19 12.36 7.69
CA ILE A 184 2.95 11.71 7.27
C ILE A 184 3.18 10.90 6.00
N LEU A 185 2.68 9.67 5.97
CA LEU A 185 2.57 8.85 4.76
C LEU A 185 1.17 9.02 4.16
N ALA A 186 1.08 9.50 2.93
CA ALA A 186 -0.17 9.55 2.18
C ALA A 186 -0.22 8.43 1.15
N ILE A 187 -1.26 7.57 1.21
CA ILE A 187 -1.45 6.43 0.31
C ILE A 187 -2.70 6.69 -0.52
N PHE A 188 -2.53 6.78 -1.83
CA PHE A 188 -3.64 6.84 -2.78
C PHE A 188 -3.84 5.47 -3.42
N LEU A 189 -5.01 4.88 -3.19
CA LEU A 189 -5.43 3.68 -3.89
C LEU A 189 -6.04 4.08 -5.22
N ASN A 190 -5.71 3.36 -6.29
CA ASN A 190 -6.15 3.74 -7.61
C ASN A 190 -6.51 2.52 -8.48
N GLN A 191 -7.26 2.77 -9.53
CA GLN A 191 -7.64 1.75 -10.50
C GLN A 191 -6.76 1.87 -11.74
N ILE A 192 -6.34 0.74 -12.31
CA ILE A 192 -5.61 0.71 -13.58
C ILE A 192 -6.61 0.70 -14.73
N ARG A 193 -6.38 1.58 -15.70
CA ARG A 193 -7.06 1.58 -17.00
C ARG A 193 -6.03 1.29 -18.08
N LYS A 194 -6.46 0.60 -19.14
CA LYS A 194 -5.62 0.42 -20.33
C LYS A 194 -5.93 1.53 -21.33
N ASP A 195 -4.89 2.17 -21.83
CA ASP A 195 -5.00 3.10 -22.96
C ASP A 195 -4.88 2.30 -24.27
N PRO A 196 -5.97 2.15 -25.04
CA PRO A 196 -5.95 1.36 -26.27
C PRO A 196 -5.14 2.01 -27.39
N THR A 197 -4.73 3.28 -27.23
CA THR A 197 -3.95 4.00 -28.24
C THR A 197 -2.46 3.75 -28.13
N VAL A 198 -2.00 3.19 -27.01
CA VAL A 198 -0.58 2.88 -26.77
C VAL A 198 -0.25 1.53 -27.41
N THR A 199 0.46 1.58 -28.55
CA THR A 199 0.93 0.39 -29.27
C THR A 199 2.29 -0.10 -28.82
N HIS A 200 3.12 0.75 -28.22
CA HIS A 200 4.43 0.44 -27.70
C HIS A 200 4.60 1.03 -26.29
N GLY A 201 5.27 0.29 -25.39
CA GLY A 201 5.45 0.71 -24.00
C GLY A 201 4.34 0.20 -23.08
N ASP A 202 4.20 0.82 -21.91
CA ASP A 202 3.21 0.41 -20.89
C ASP A 202 1.85 1.09 -21.15
N PRO A 203 0.79 0.35 -21.52
CA PRO A 203 -0.53 0.92 -21.75
C PRO A 203 -1.29 1.23 -20.46
N ARG A 204 -0.73 0.89 -19.31
CA ARG A 204 -1.39 1.09 -18.01
C ARG A 204 -1.38 2.57 -17.62
N LYS A 205 -2.55 3.13 -17.37
CA LYS A 205 -2.75 4.49 -16.84
C LYS A 205 -3.64 4.47 -15.61
N THR A 206 -3.44 5.43 -14.74
CA THR A 206 -4.29 5.65 -13.56
C THR A 206 -4.98 7.01 -13.65
N PRO A 207 -6.20 7.16 -13.12
CA PRO A 207 -6.85 8.45 -12.91
C PRO A 207 -6.01 9.40 -12.04
N GLY A 208 -6.25 10.71 -12.16
CA GLY A 208 -5.52 11.76 -11.40
C GLY A 208 -4.50 12.54 -12.23
N GLY A 209 -4.23 12.11 -13.47
CA GLY A 209 -3.37 12.83 -14.41
C GLY A 209 -1.88 12.84 -14.06
N ASP A 210 -1.12 13.72 -14.69
CA ASP A 210 0.34 13.78 -14.53
C ASP A 210 0.77 14.30 -13.15
N ALA A 211 -0.10 15.04 -12.45
CA ALA A 211 0.20 15.54 -11.12
C ALA A 211 0.45 14.40 -10.12
N MET A 212 -0.42 13.38 -10.10
CA MET A 212 -0.20 12.20 -9.27
C MET A 212 1.14 11.54 -9.60
N LEU A 213 1.41 11.30 -10.89
CA LEU A 213 2.67 10.71 -11.33
C LEU A 213 3.89 11.54 -10.92
N PHE A 214 3.78 12.87 -10.87
CA PHE A 214 4.88 13.75 -10.47
C PHE A 214 5.17 13.67 -8.98
N TYR A 215 4.12 13.74 -8.13
CA TYR A 215 4.25 13.78 -6.67
C TYR A 215 4.48 12.42 -6.02
N ASP A 216 4.03 11.31 -6.64
CA ASP A 216 4.31 9.99 -6.12
C ASP A 216 5.82 9.76 -5.91
N ALA A 217 6.22 9.39 -4.70
CA ALA A 217 7.56 8.91 -4.43
C ALA A 217 7.69 7.42 -4.80
N VAL A 218 6.63 6.64 -4.57
CA VAL A 218 6.53 5.23 -4.93
C VAL A 218 5.21 5.00 -5.64
N LYS A 219 5.25 4.33 -6.79
CA LYS A 219 4.06 3.85 -7.50
C LYS A 219 4.16 2.36 -7.71
N ILE A 220 3.12 1.67 -7.27
CA ILE A 220 3.03 0.22 -7.32
C ILE A 220 1.87 -0.19 -8.23
N TYR A 221 2.13 -1.16 -9.08
CA TYR A 221 1.09 -1.87 -9.82
C TYR A 221 0.89 -3.26 -9.24
N LEU A 222 -0.37 -3.58 -8.94
CA LEU A 222 -0.81 -4.90 -8.50
C LEU A 222 -1.53 -5.62 -9.63
N GLY A 223 -1.23 -6.92 -9.76
CA GLY A 223 -1.97 -7.87 -10.58
C GLY A 223 -2.31 -9.11 -9.76
N ARG A 224 -3.19 -9.98 -10.25
CA ARG A 224 -3.51 -11.22 -9.53
C ARG A 224 -3.71 -12.40 -10.45
N SER A 225 -3.46 -13.59 -9.92
CA SER A 225 -3.98 -14.86 -10.40
C SER A 225 -4.79 -15.52 -9.29
N LEU A 226 -5.88 -16.21 -9.66
CA LEU A 226 -6.72 -16.90 -8.68
C LEU A 226 -6.17 -18.30 -8.43
N ASP A 227 -6.04 -18.65 -7.17
CA ASP A 227 -5.69 -20.00 -6.73
C ASP A 227 -6.99 -20.82 -6.64
N LYS A 228 -6.97 -22.01 -7.23
CA LYS A 228 -8.16 -22.88 -7.30
C LYS A 228 -7.82 -24.26 -6.78
N ASP A 229 -8.67 -24.78 -5.92
CA ASP A 229 -8.63 -26.19 -5.55
C ASP A 229 -9.38 -27.02 -6.63
N ASN A 230 -8.78 -28.12 -7.07
CA ASN A 230 -9.35 -29.01 -8.08
C ASN A 230 -10.05 -30.23 -7.44
N LYS A 231 -10.50 -30.13 -6.19
CA LYS A 231 -11.22 -31.21 -5.53
C LYS A 231 -12.64 -31.33 -6.11
N GLU A 232 -12.94 -32.50 -6.63
CA GLU A 232 -14.29 -33.00 -6.97
C GLU A 232 -15.17 -32.03 -7.76
N ASP A 233 -14.92 -31.87 -9.06
CA ASP A 233 -15.78 -31.17 -10.04
C ASP A 233 -16.22 -29.72 -9.71
N LYS A 234 -15.86 -29.18 -8.56
CA LYS A 234 -16.06 -27.77 -8.17
C LYS A 234 -14.70 -27.07 -8.09
N LYS A 235 -14.48 -26.14 -9.02
CA LYS A 235 -13.33 -25.22 -8.97
C LYS A 235 -13.61 -24.12 -7.94
N GLU A 236 -13.37 -24.40 -6.68
CA GLU A 236 -13.48 -23.39 -5.63
C GLU A 236 -12.24 -22.51 -5.61
N VAL A 237 -12.45 -21.20 -5.48
CA VAL A 237 -11.35 -20.23 -5.36
C VAL A 237 -10.94 -20.19 -3.88
N THR A 238 -9.75 -20.67 -3.57
CA THR A 238 -9.22 -20.77 -2.20
C THR A 238 -8.33 -19.59 -1.82
N GLY A 239 -7.96 -18.76 -2.80
CA GLY A 239 -7.09 -17.61 -2.58
C GLY A 239 -6.72 -16.91 -3.87
N GLN A 240 -5.72 -16.07 -3.77
CA GLN A 240 -5.09 -15.41 -4.91
C GLN A 240 -3.61 -15.17 -4.65
N THR A 241 -2.81 -15.31 -5.69
CA THR A 241 -1.44 -14.84 -5.73
C THR A 241 -1.41 -13.44 -6.32
N VAL A 242 -0.97 -12.47 -5.54
CA VAL A 242 -0.89 -11.06 -5.93
C VAL A 242 0.52 -10.75 -6.37
N ARG A 243 0.65 -10.25 -7.60
CA ARG A 243 1.91 -9.75 -8.17
C ARG A 243 2.02 -8.27 -7.91
N LEU A 244 3.19 -7.85 -7.46
CA LEU A 244 3.52 -6.45 -7.19
C LEU A 244 4.70 -6.03 -8.05
N GLU A 245 4.58 -4.86 -8.70
CA GLU A 245 5.65 -4.21 -9.45
C GLU A 245 5.80 -2.75 -9.02
N THR A 246 7.00 -2.34 -8.59
CA THR A 246 7.30 -0.92 -8.32
C THR A 246 7.66 -0.23 -9.64
N VAL A 247 6.68 0.41 -10.29
CA VAL A 247 6.90 1.08 -11.60
C VAL A 247 7.62 2.42 -11.46
N LYS A 248 7.52 3.04 -10.28
CA LYS A 248 8.28 4.23 -9.89
C LYS A 248 8.70 4.08 -8.43
N ASN A 249 9.94 4.41 -8.15
CA ASN A 249 10.44 4.38 -6.77
C ASN A 249 11.60 5.38 -6.63
N LYS A 250 11.38 6.42 -5.81
CA LYS A 250 12.38 7.43 -5.47
C LYS A 250 13.09 7.12 -4.14
N THR A 251 12.65 6.08 -3.42
CA THR A 251 13.21 5.67 -2.13
C THR A 251 14.14 4.48 -2.24
N TYR A 252 14.02 3.71 -3.32
CA TYR A 252 14.85 2.57 -3.66
C TYR A 252 14.84 2.34 -5.19
N ARG A 253 15.37 1.20 -5.65
CA ARG A 253 15.39 0.85 -7.08
C ARG A 253 13.97 0.65 -7.61
N PRO A 254 13.56 1.26 -8.72
CA PRO A 254 12.30 0.97 -9.39
C PRO A 254 12.32 -0.41 -10.06
N PHE A 255 11.17 -0.82 -10.59
CA PHE A 255 10.97 -2.05 -11.36
C PHE A 255 11.26 -3.34 -10.57
N GLN A 256 11.16 -3.28 -9.24
CA GLN A 256 11.20 -4.47 -8.42
C GLN A 256 9.90 -5.23 -8.55
N LYS A 257 9.99 -6.56 -8.62
CA LYS A 257 8.82 -7.45 -8.72
C LYS A 257 8.87 -8.46 -7.60
N THR A 258 7.71 -8.73 -7.02
CA THR A 258 7.52 -9.76 -6.02
C THR A 258 6.07 -10.24 -6.03
N GLU A 259 5.80 -11.35 -5.37
CA GLU A 259 4.47 -11.90 -5.25
C GLU A 259 4.16 -12.19 -3.78
N PHE A 260 2.88 -12.14 -3.41
CA PHE A 260 2.43 -12.58 -2.10
C PHE A 260 1.09 -13.31 -2.22
N LYS A 261 0.80 -14.15 -1.24
CA LYS A 261 -0.39 -14.99 -1.22
C LYS A 261 -1.45 -14.44 -0.27
N PHE A 262 -2.66 -14.36 -0.76
CA PHE A 262 -3.83 -14.06 0.01
C PHE A 262 -4.75 -15.29 -0.01
N LYS A 263 -5.09 -15.81 1.16
CA LYS A 263 -5.93 -17.00 1.34
C LYS A 263 -7.30 -16.59 1.83
N PHE A 264 -8.33 -17.31 1.39
CA PHE A 264 -9.69 -17.16 1.87
C PHE A 264 -9.99 -18.20 2.94
N ASN A 265 -10.66 -17.78 4.01
CA ASN A 265 -11.20 -18.66 5.03
C ASN A 265 -12.61 -19.13 4.64
N GLU A 266 -13.06 -20.23 5.25
CA GLU A 266 -14.41 -20.78 5.03
C GLU A 266 -15.53 -19.80 5.46
N ASP A 267 -15.27 -18.90 6.40
CA ASP A 267 -16.21 -17.86 6.85
C ASP A 267 -16.31 -16.65 5.92
N GLY A 268 -15.59 -16.67 4.77
CA GLY A 268 -15.55 -15.59 3.80
C GLY A 268 -14.56 -14.48 4.11
N THR A 269 -13.82 -14.57 5.22
CA THR A 269 -12.69 -13.69 5.54
C THR A 269 -11.44 -14.14 4.79
N GLY A 270 -10.33 -13.43 4.98
CA GLY A 270 -9.07 -13.83 4.36
C GLY A 270 -7.88 -13.24 5.09
N TYR A 271 -6.71 -13.77 4.79
CA TYR A 271 -5.46 -13.35 5.40
C TYR A 271 -4.30 -13.41 4.40
N ILE A 272 -3.24 -12.68 4.70
CA ILE A 272 -1.99 -12.79 3.95
C ILE A 272 -1.19 -13.95 4.53
N ASP A 273 -0.91 -14.97 3.71
CA ASP A 273 -0.09 -16.11 4.10
C ASP A 273 1.39 -15.73 3.93
N VAL A 274 1.94 -15.09 4.97
CA VAL A 274 3.32 -14.59 4.96
C VAL A 274 4.32 -15.73 4.91
N VAL A 275 4.06 -16.86 5.58
CA VAL A 275 4.98 -18.00 5.62
C VAL A 275 5.07 -18.67 4.25
N ASP A 276 3.93 -18.96 3.63
CA ASP A 276 3.86 -19.53 2.28
C ASP A 276 4.46 -18.58 1.23
N THR A 277 4.22 -17.27 1.40
CA THR A 277 4.81 -16.21 0.57
C THR A 277 6.34 -16.21 0.67
N MET A 278 6.88 -16.26 1.89
CA MET A 278 8.32 -16.22 2.11
C MET A 278 9.02 -17.51 1.64
N LEU A 279 8.39 -18.68 1.74
CA LEU A 279 8.93 -19.92 1.18
C LEU A 279 9.07 -19.84 -0.35
N ASP A 280 8.04 -19.31 -1.04
CA ASP A 280 8.12 -19.07 -2.49
C ASP A 280 9.21 -18.04 -2.81
N HIS A 281 9.28 -16.97 -2.06
CA HIS A 281 10.31 -15.95 -2.26
C HIS A 281 11.72 -16.51 -2.08
N LEU A 282 11.98 -17.29 -1.03
CA LEU A 282 13.26 -17.94 -0.80
C LEU A 282 13.65 -18.90 -1.94
N ARG A 283 12.68 -19.62 -2.47
CA ARG A 283 12.89 -20.46 -3.65
C ARG A 283 13.30 -19.65 -4.87
N ASP A 284 12.58 -18.55 -5.13
CA ASP A 284 12.80 -17.69 -6.30
C ASP A 284 14.17 -17.00 -6.27
N ILE A 285 14.65 -16.61 -5.07
CA ILE A 285 15.98 -15.99 -4.90
C ILE A 285 17.11 -17.01 -4.65
N GLY A 286 16.79 -18.33 -4.67
CA GLY A 286 17.77 -19.40 -4.47
C GLY A 286 18.35 -19.50 -3.06
N LYS A 287 17.61 -19.04 -2.03
CA LYS A 287 18.02 -19.07 -0.61
C LYS A 287 17.47 -20.27 0.16
N ILE A 288 16.67 -21.10 -0.45
CA ILE A 288 16.28 -22.42 0.04
C ILE A 288 16.68 -23.48 -1.00
N GLU A 289 17.32 -24.54 -0.54
CA GLU A 289 17.72 -25.64 -1.43
C GLU A 289 16.47 -26.35 -1.94
N THR A 290 16.50 -26.67 -3.25
CA THR A 290 15.40 -27.39 -3.91
C THR A 290 15.91 -28.67 -4.55
N SER A 291 15.07 -29.71 -4.56
CA SER A 291 15.32 -30.96 -5.26
C SER A 291 14.10 -31.33 -6.09
N GLY A 292 14.05 -30.84 -7.33
CA GLY A 292 12.83 -30.92 -8.15
C GLY A 292 11.70 -30.10 -7.52
N ALA A 293 10.57 -30.77 -7.21
CA ALA A 293 9.41 -30.14 -6.57
C ALA A 293 9.50 -30.05 -5.03
N TYR A 294 10.60 -30.57 -4.44
CA TYR A 294 10.80 -30.59 -3.00
C TYR A 294 11.62 -29.39 -2.55
N LEU A 295 11.28 -28.84 -1.36
CA LEU A 295 12.14 -27.97 -0.57
C LEU A 295 12.99 -28.82 0.37
N VAL A 296 14.25 -28.43 0.58
CA VAL A 296 15.11 -29.08 1.59
C VAL A 296 15.03 -28.24 2.86
N TRP A 297 14.37 -28.78 3.88
CA TRP A 297 14.20 -28.16 5.17
C TRP A 297 14.82 -29.05 6.25
N GLU A 298 15.81 -28.54 6.96
CA GLU A 298 16.55 -29.28 8.01
C GLU A 298 17.07 -30.66 7.53
N GLY A 299 17.57 -30.71 6.30
CA GLY A 299 18.10 -31.93 5.67
C GLY A 299 17.03 -32.90 5.14
N LYS A 300 15.73 -32.56 5.28
CA LYS A 300 14.61 -33.37 4.76
C LYS A 300 14.05 -32.78 3.48
N LYS A 301 13.73 -33.63 2.53
CA LYS A 301 13.05 -33.24 1.27
C LYS A 301 11.53 -33.29 1.48
N LEU A 302 10.87 -32.16 1.50
CA LEU A 302 9.42 -32.03 1.73
C LEU A 302 8.76 -31.23 0.62
N TYR A 303 7.56 -31.61 0.22
CA TYR A 303 6.72 -30.71 -0.57
C TYR A 303 6.35 -29.48 0.27
N GLN A 304 6.23 -28.33 -0.36
CA GLN A 304 5.82 -27.09 0.34
C GLN A 304 4.46 -27.25 1.05
N SER A 305 3.51 -27.97 0.43
CA SER A 305 2.21 -28.28 1.02
C SER A 305 2.30 -29.17 2.28
N VAL A 306 3.39 -29.93 2.45
CA VAL A 306 3.65 -30.75 3.63
C VAL A 306 4.44 -29.97 4.68
N LEU A 307 5.39 -29.14 4.25
CA LEU A 307 6.21 -28.31 5.12
C LEU A 307 5.40 -27.19 5.78
N LEU A 308 4.61 -26.46 4.99
CA LEU A 308 3.87 -25.28 5.43
C LEU A 308 3.03 -25.51 6.70
N PRO A 309 2.16 -26.54 6.81
CA PRO A 309 1.39 -26.78 8.04
C PRO A 309 2.27 -27.08 9.26
N GLN A 310 3.50 -27.58 9.06
CA GLN A 310 4.40 -27.91 10.17
C GLN A 310 5.04 -26.66 10.78
N ILE A 311 5.37 -25.67 9.94
CA ILE A 311 6.14 -24.50 10.38
C ILE A 311 5.28 -23.23 10.54
N ALA A 312 4.08 -23.17 9.96
CA ALA A 312 3.28 -21.93 9.88
C ALA A 312 2.99 -21.28 11.24
N ASN A 313 2.89 -22.12 12.30
CA ASN A 313 2.61 -21.68 13.65
C ASN A 313 3.84 -21.71 14.58
N GLU A 314 5.03 -21.97 14.05
CA GLU A 314 6.25 -21.95 14.85
C GLU A 314 6.58 -20.51 15.30
N PRO A 315 6.80 -20.27 16.61
CA PRO A 315 7.24 -18.95 17.06
C PRO A 315 8.52 -18.50 16.38
N GLY A 316 8.51 -17.27 15.82
CA GLY A 316 9.69 -16.70 15.14
C GLY A 316 9.97 -17.26 13.73
N ILE A 317 9.06 -18.03 13.14
CA ILE A 317 9.27 -18.60 11.80
C ILE A 317 9.50 -17.50 10.76
N ILE A 318 8.78 -16.39 10.79
CA ILE A 318 8.93 -15.28 9.86
C ILE A 318 10.33 -14.68 9.97
N ASP A 319 10.83 -14.47 11.18
CA ASP A 319 12.19 -13.98 11.41
C ASP A 319 13.25 -14.94 10.86
N ARG A 320 13.07 -16.23 11.09
CA ARG A 320 13.95 -17.28 10.53
C ARG A 320 13.98 -17.26 9.00
N LEU A 321 12.81 -17.11 8.34
CA LEU A 321 12.74 -17.03 6.88
C LEU A 321 13.38 -15.75 6.35
N ILE A 322 13.28 -14.63 7.09
CA ILE A 322 13.97 -13.40 6.76
C ILE A 322 15.49 -13.58 6.90
N ASP A 323 15.97 -14.19 7.98
CA ASP A 323 17.40 -14.48 8.16
C ASP A 323 17.97 -15.31 7.00
N MET A 324 17.21 -16.32 6.54
CA MET A 324 17.58 -17.09 5.35
C MET A 324 17.64 -16.22 4.08
N ALA A 325 16.74 -15.26 3.94
CA ALA A 325 16.73 -14.37 2.77
C ALA A 325 17.89 -13.37 2.78
N GLU A 326 18.37 -12.96 3.97
CA GLU A 326 19.47 -12.02 4.16
C GLU A 326 20.85 -12.69 4.15
N ALA A 327 20.94 -14.00 4.44
CA ALA A 327 22.17 -14.79 4.41
C ALA A 327 22.75 -14.90 2.99
#